data_7bbed40635f29c107c5e3481ce637c58
#
_entry.id   7bbed40635f29c107c5e3481ce637c58
#
_cell.length_a   1.000
_cell.length_b   1.000
_cell.length_c   1.000
_cell.angle_alpha   90.00
_cell.angle_beta   90.00
_cell.angle_gamma   90.00
#
_symmetry.space_group_name_H-M   'P 1'
#
loop_
_entity.id
_entity.type
_entity.pdbx_description
1 polymer ?
#
loop_
_entity_poly.entity_id
_entity_poly.type
_entity_poly.pdbx_seq_one_letter_code
_entity_poly.pdbx_strand_id
1 'polypeptide(L)'
;MSDGMGAGRDNPVPVVQDGGNRGVNDPVRAERPLQRFEFIRRRPPVAADRSMVFLAADGCCVVYPPQRQPTRGELVNRNLRVLYEVQAGIQHMTLEHWVPARGDAFFFLAETHVRWEVTRPERVVERQLRDVRALLDPQLQQLLRSVTRRFPIEQSAQAEDAVCEALTEVAFGKDEGLRISCTVRLSLDEAAREHLVTLRRIDYAKDTTRSEHELELQRNRDHHQLIEEKAQAYRDMLEKGDVHRWAMQLAANEADLPLVLAGIRDDSREANRNQLQLIKEVLASSPPEDHVQEQLLHKAVEMLESQLGSAAQGKLRRHAIGRENPEAFGDVDDAGKRELE
;
A
#
# COMPACT_ATOMS: atom_id res chain seq x y z
N MET A 1 22.75 -33.25 23.08
CA MET A 1 23.94 -32.46 23.37
C MET A 1 24.59 -32.15 22.04
N SER A 2 24.36 -31.00 21.50
CA SER A 2 25.20 -30.33 20.50
C SER A 2 24.60 -28.96 20.28
N ASP A 3 25.27 -27.98 20.82
CA ASP A 3 25.02 -26.55 20.67
C ASP A 3 25.18 -26.12 19.22
N GLY A 4 24.18 -25.44 18.69
CA GLY A 4 24.22 -24.69 17.44
C GLY A 4 24.13 -23.22 17.74
N MET A 5 25.24 -22.57 18.06
CA MET A 5 25.40 -21.12 18.16
C MET A 5 25.11 -20.48 16.80
N GLY A 6 24.05 -19.72 16.74
CA GLY A 6 23.74 -18.82 15.64
C GLY A 6 24.74 -17.67 15.60
N ALA A 7 25.63 -17.69 14.63
CA ALA A 7 26.50 -16.56 14.31
C ALA A 7 25.66 -15.39 13.82
N GLY A 8 25.59 -14.34 14.62
CA GLY A 8 25.12 -13.04 14.19
C GLY A 8 25.99 -12.57 13.00
N ARG A 9 25.36 -12.39 11.86
CA ARG A 9 26.00 -11.75 10.72
C ARG A 9 26.10 -10.26 11.04
N ASP A 10 27.28 -9.86 11.53
CA ASP A 10 27.71 -8.47 11.48
C ASP A 10 27.79 -8.09 10.00
N ASN A 11 26.80 -7.37 9.53
CA ASN A 11 26.84 -6.76 8.21
C ASN A 11 27.87 -5.61 8.30
N PRO A 12 29.03 -5.68 7.65
CA PRO A 12 29.98 -4.61 7.69
C PRO A 12 29.37 -3.40 6.99
N VAL A 13 29.21 -2.31 7.72
CA VAL A 13 28.89 -0.99 7.15
C VAL A 13 29.93 -0.72 6.06
N PRO A 14 29.51 -0.50 4.80
CA PRO A 14 30.47 -0.24 3.75
C PRO A 14 31.19 1.07 4.06
N VAL A 15 32.46 0.99 4.27
CA VAL A 15 33.34 2.16 4.40
C VAL A 15 33.49 2.75 3.01
N VAL A 16 32.81 3.86 2.76
CA VAL A 16 33.01 4.67 1.54
C VAL A 16 34.44 5.16 1.55
N GLN A 17 35.28 4.62 0.66
CA GLN A 17 36.64 5.08 0.46
C GLN A 17 36.62 6.49 -0.15
N ASP A 18 37.07 7.45 0.63
CA ASP A 18 37.19 8.85 0.28
C ASP A 18 38.30 9.08 -0.77
N GLY A 19 37.91 9.00 -2.04
CA GLY A 19 38.78 9.28 -3.19
C GLY A 19 39.04 10.78 -3.32
N GLY A 20 39.97 11.31 -2.53
CA GLY A 20 40.84 12.42 -2.79
C GLY A 20 40.34 13.64 -3.57
N ASN A 21 39.56 14.53 -2.96
CA ASN A 21 39.42 15.89 -3.45
C ASN A 21 39.76 16.93 -2.35
N ARG A 22 40.93 16.80 -1.74
CA ARG A 22 41.41 17.64 -0.63
C ARG A 22 41.57 19.15 -1.00
N GLY A 23 41.59 19.49 -2.29
CA GLY A 23 41.78 20.87 -2.75
C GLY A 23 40.50 21.67 -3.05
N VAL A 24 39.34 21.00 -3.21
CA VAL A 24 38.08 21.65 -3.60
C VAL A 24 37.33 22.22 -2.38
N ASN A 25 37.46 21.57 -1.22
CA ASN A 25 36.72 21.93 0.00
C ASN A 25 37.50 22.91 0.93
N ASP A 26 38.72 23.31 0.53
CA ASP A 26 39.52 24.29 1.29
C ASP A 26 39.07 25.71 0.91
N PRO A 27 38.50 26.49 1.85
CA PRO A 27 38.10 27.85 1.60
C PRO A 27 39.32 28.78 1.44
N VAL A 28 40.51 28.39 1.90
CA VAL A 28 41.76 29.14 1.78
C VAL A 28 42.60 28.55 0.65
N ARG A 29 42.65 29.21 -0.48
CA ARG A 29 43.38 28.77 -1.68
C ARG A 29 44.90 28.94 -1.60
N ALA A 30 45.32 30.01 -0.95
CA ALA A 30 46.76 30.31 -0.80
C ALA A 30 47.03 31.05 0.52
N GLU A 31 48.17 30.76 1.08
CA GLU A 31 48.73 31.46 2.25
C GLU A 31 50.16 31.85 1.89
N ARG A 32 50.46 33.15 2.00
CA ARG A 32 51.79 33.64 1.70
C ARG A 32 52.27 34.62 2.75
N PRO A 33 53.47 34.41 3.31
CA PRO A 33 54.11 35.45 4.12
C PRO A 33 54.49 36.61 3.21
N LEU A 34 54.28 37.83 3.73
CA LEU A 34 54.57 39.08 3.02
C LEU A 34 55.98 39.56 3.34
N GLN A 35 56.80 39.63 2.31
CA GLN A 35 58.09 40.33 2.47
C GLN A 35 57.90 41.84 2.45
N ARG A 36 58.64 42.55 3.31
CA ARG A 36 58.48 43.99 3.67
C ARG A 36 58.41 44.95 2.48
N PHE A 37 58.86 44.54 1.28
CA PHE A 37 58.93 45.37 0.07
C PHE A 37 58.31 44.69 -1.19
N GLU A 38 57.74 43.53 -1.06
CA GLU A 38 57.23 42.74 -2.21
C GLU A 38 56.13 43.49 -2.97
N PHE A 39 55.20 44.11 -2.23
CA PHE A 39 54.05 44.84 -2.82
C PHE A 39 54.45 46.22 -3.43
N ILE A 40 55.58 46.69 -3.14
CA ILE A 40 56.10 47.91 -3.84
C ILE A 40 56.43 47.59 -5.28
N ARG A 41 56.88 46.37 -5.53
CA ARG A 41 57.27 45.88 -6.87
C ARG A 41 56.15 45.15 -7.66
N ARG A 42 55.33 44.35 -6.98
CA ARG A 42 54.28 43.60 -7.63
C ARG A 42 52.96 43.68 -6.83
N ARG A 43 51.90 44.21 -7.48
CA ARG A 43 50.57 44.13 -6.91
C ARG A 43 50.06 42.67 -7.06
N PRO A 44 49.34 42.12 -6.05
CA PRO A 44 48.70 40.81 -6.21
C PRO A 44 47.73 40.90 -7.37
N PRO A 45 47.63 39.86 -8.23
CA PRO A 45 46.66 39.82 -9.31
C PRO A 45 45.24 39.86 -8.75
N VAL A 46 44.37 40.64 -9.41
CA VAL A 46 42.95 40.64 -9.10
C VAL A 46 42.33 39.36 -9.64
N ALA A 47 41.76 38.55 -8.78
CA ALA A 47 40.95 37.43 -9.15
C ALA A 47 39.51 37.67 -8.66
N ALA A 48 38.54 37.60 -9.56
CA ALA A 48 37.15 37.91 -9.23
C ALA A 48 36.53 36.87 -8.29
N ASP A 49 37.15 35.68 -8.19
CA ASP A 49 36.72 34.52 -7.41
C ASP A 49 37.34 34.47 -5.99
N ARG A 50 38.17 35.50 -5.59
CA ARG A 50 38.92 35.47 -4.34
C ARG A 50 38.87 36.79 -3.58
N SER A 51 38.68 36.69 -2.27
CA SER A 51 38.89 37.80 -1.33
C SER A 51 40.28 37.71 -0.73
N MET A 52 40.94 38.83 -0.59
CA MET A 52 42.24 38.91 0.07
C MET A 52 42.06 39.26 1.54
N VAL A 53 42.57 38.43 2.44
CA VAL A 53 42.61 38.68 3.88
C VAL A 53 44.05 38.85 4.29
N PHE A 54 44.38 40.00 4.84
CA PHE A 54 45.70 40.29 5.33
C PHE A 54 45.72 40.23 6.86
N LEU A 55 46.66 39.49 7.39
CA LEU A 55 46.92 39.44 8.81
C LEU A 55 47.99 40.49 9.16
N ALA A 56 47.66 41.46 10.01
CA ALA A 56 48.58 42.46 10.51
C ALA A 56 49.38 41.91 11.71
N ALA A 57 50.46 42.64 12.08
CA ALA A 57 51.33 42.23 13.18
C ALA A 57 50.66 42.27 14.56
N ASP A 58 49.57 42.97 14.70
CA ASP A 58 48.72 43.05 15.91
C ASP A 58 47.68 41.96 15.99
N GLY A 59 47.64 41.05 15.01
CA GLY A 59 46.65 39.97 14.90
C GLY A 59 45.35 40.40 14.25
N CYS A 60 45.17 41.65 13.85
CA CYS A 60 43.95 42.09 13.17
C CYS A 60 43.88 41.60 11.72
N CYS A 61 42.72 41.13 11.29
CA CYS A 61 42.45 40.75 9.91
C CYS A 61 41.87 41.95 9.12
N VAL A 62 42.46 42.25 7.96
CA VAL A 62 41.97 43.29 7.04
C VAL A 62 41.53 42.65 5.75
N VAL A 63 40.24 42.79 5.41
CA VAL A 63 39.63 42.13 4.23
C VAL A 63 39.53 43.10 3.05
N TYR A 64 39.95 42.64 1.90
CA TYR A 64 39.73 43.28 0.61
C TYR A 64 38.89 42.35 -0.27
N PRO A 65 37.66 42.77 -0.58
CA PRO A 65 36.80 41.97 -1.47
C PRO A 65 37.37 41.95 -2.91
N PRO A 66 36.90 41.03 -3.79
CA PRO A 66 37.40 40.87 -5.14
C PRO A 66 37.44 42.20 -5.96
N GLN A 67 36.50 43.11 -5.69
CA GLN A 67 36.38 44.38 -6.42
C GLN A 67 37.31 45.49 -5.91
N ARG A 68 37.92 45.32 -4.75
CA ARG A 68 38.76 46.34 -4.11
C ARG A 68 40.17 45.84 -3.88
N GLN A 69 41.13 46.53 -4.48
CA GLN A 69 42.56 46.29 -4.21
C GLN A 69 43.11 47.20 -3.12
N PRO A 70 44.03 46.71 -2.27
CA PRO A 70 44.74 47.57 -1.33
C PRO A 70 45.62 48.56 -2.05
N THR A 71 45.61 49.76 -1.55
CA THR A 71 46.57 50.79 -2.01
C THR A 71 47.96 50.53 -1.43
N ARG A 72 49.01 51.03 -2.08
CA ARG A 72 50.42 50.93 -1.55
C ARG A 72 50.57 51.53 -0.15
N GLY A 73 49.88 52.62 0.11
CA GLY A 73 49.90 53.27 1.43
C GLY A 73 49.22 52.40 2.51
N GLU A 74 48.11 51.75 2.22
CA GLU A 74 47.43 50.85 3.15
C GLU A 74 48.31 49.64 3.52
N LEU A 75 49.00 49.06 2.53
CA LEU A 75 49.87 47.91 2.74
C LEU A 75 51.07 48.21 3.62
N VAL A 76 51.68 49.43 3.48
CA VAL A 76 52.82 49.82 4.26
C VAL A 76 52.43 50.29 5.67
N ASN A 77 51.35 51.06 5.81
CA ASN A 77 50.95 51.65 7.09
C ASN A 77 50.39 50.63 8.11
N ARG A 78 49.81 49.50 7.62
CA ARG A 78 49.15 48.52 8.50
C ARG A 78 50.06 47.36 8.93
N ASN A 79 51.37 47.37 8.59
CA ASN A 79 52.35 46.35 8.97
C ASN A 79 51.82 44.93 8.73
N LEU A 80 51.30 44.67 7.53
CA LEU A 80 50.68 43.38 7.12
C LEU A 80 51.79 42.34 6.97
N ARG A 81 51.55 41.10 7.53
CA ARG A 81 52.56 40.04 7.60
C ARG A 81 52.24 38.84 6.71
N VAL A 82 50.95 38.45 6.60
CA VAL A 82 50.53 37.29 5.85
C VAL A 82 49.33 37.64 4.99
N LEU A 83 49.30 37.13 3.76
CA LEU A 83 48.20 37.22 2.85
C LEU A 83 47.53 35.84 2.75
N TYR A 84 46.23 35.80 2.99
CA TYR A 84 45.37 34.68 2.71
C TYR A 84 44.49 35.01 1.52
N GLU A 85 44.45 34.10 0.53
CA GLU A 85 43.50 34.16 -0.60
C GLU A 85 42.32 33.23 -0.27
N VAL A 86 41.18 33.83 0.06
CA VAL A 86 39.98 33.13 0.47
C VAL A 86 38.98 33.07 -0.70
N GLN A 87 38.43 31.94 -0.97
CA GLN A 87 37.44 31.73 -2.03
C GLN A 87 36.20 32.60 -1.79
N ALA A 88 35.78 33.37 -2.80
CA ALA A 88 34.61 34.24 -2.72
C ALA A 88 33.38 33.75 -3.48
N GLY A 89 33.48 32.66 -4.21
CA GLY A 89 32.38 32.10 -5.02
C GLY A 89 31.63 31.00 -4.30
N ILE A 90 30.45 30.66 -4.90
CA ILE A 90 29.63 29.53 -4.46
C ILE A 90 30.33 28.22 -4.82
N GLN A 91 30.39 27.31 -3.87
CA GLN A 91 30.97 26.00 -4.03
C GLN A 91 29.89 24.93 -3.77
N HIS A 92 30.09 23.77 -4.37
CA HIS A 92 29.19 22.63 -4.22
C HIS A 92 30.01 21.40 -3.82
N MET A 93 29.43 20.59 -2.94
CA MET A 93 29.95 19.25 -2.63
C MET A 93 28.79 18.33 -2.33
N THR A 94 29.01 17.04 -2.53
CA THR A 94 28.06 15.98 -2.19
C THR A 94 28.66 15.12 -1.10
N LEU A 95 27.84 14.79 -0.10
CA LEU A 95 28.17 13.92 1.02
C LEU A 95 27.20 12.76 1.04
N GLU A 96 27.72 11.56 1.26
CA GLU A 96 26.91 10.35 1.37
C GLU A 96 27.08 9.75 2.75
N HIS A 97 25.93 9.44 3.39
CA HIS A 97 25.93 8.87 4.73
C HIS A 97 24.94 7.71 4.81
N TRP A 98 25.38 6.60 5.38
CA TRP A 98 24.51 5.54 5.81
C TRP A 98 23.93 5.90 7.18
N VAL A 99 22.63 6.12 7.23
CA VAL A 99 21.93 6.53 8.46
C VAL A 99 20.84 5.50 8.82
N PRO A 100 20.77 5.10 10.09
CA PRO A 100 19.84 4.05 10.51
C PRO A 100 18.39 4.52 10.46
N ALA A 101 17.50 3.62 10.05
CA ALA A 101 16.07 3.74 10.24
C ALA A 101 15.68 3.39 11.69
N ARG A 102 14.42 3.52 12.03
CA ARG A 102 13.91 3.12 13.35
C ARG A 102 14.20 1.63 13.63
N GLY A 103 14.81 1.37 14.77
CA GLY A 103 15.19 0.01 15.19
C GLY A 103 16.55 -0.44 14.70
N ASP A 104 17.30 0.39 13.97
CA ASP A 104 18.67 0.18 13.51
C ASP A 104 18.92 -1.10 12.68
N ALA A 105 17.83 -1.77 12.23
CA ALA A 105 17.91 -2.98 11.41
C ALA A 105 18.19 -2.69 9.93
N PHE A 106 17.71 -1.55 9.46
CA PHE A 106 17.86 -1.07 8.08
C PHE A 106 18.46 0.33 8.05
N PHE A 107 19.05 0.67 6.91
CA PHE A 107 19.70 1.97 6.74
C PHE A 107 19.14 2.69 5.51
N PHE A 108 19.04 4.01 5.62
CA PHE A 108 18.88 4.89 4.48
C PHE A 108 20.25 5.29 3.96
N LEU A 109 20.41 5.41 2.67
CA LEU A 109 21.52 6.13 2.06
C LEU A 109 21.07 7.59 1.88
N ALA A 110 21.64 8.48 2.67
CA ALA A 110 21.41 9.90 2.60
C ALA A 110 22.46 10.57 1.71
N GLU A 111 22.03 11.04 0.53
CA GLU A 111 22.83 11.86 -0.37
C GLU A 111 22.53 13.33 -0.08
N THR A 112 23.52 14.03 0.48
CA THR A 112 23.39 15.44 0.87
C THR A 112 24.14 16.33 -0.12
N HIS A 113 23.41 17.16 -0.85
CA HIS A 113 23.98 18.19 -1.70
C HIS A 113 24.16 19.46 -0.87
N VAL A 114 25.40 19.86 -0.70
CA VAL A 114 25.81 21.02 0.08
C VAL A 114 26.26 22.12 -0.85
N ARG A 115 25.64 23.27 -0.73
CA ARG A 115 26.07 24.54 -1.34
C ARG A 115 26.61 25.47 -0.27
N TRP A 116 27.83 25.93 -0.44
CA TRP A 116 28.43 26.82 0.54
C TRP A 116 29.14 28.00 -0.12
N GLU A 117 29.21 29.14 0.61
CA GLU A 117 29.95 30.32 0.22
C GLU A 117 30.55 30.98 1.45
N VAL A 118 31.67 31.65 1.26
CA VAL A 118 32.32 32.44 2.33
C VAL A 118 31.70 33.84 2.37
N THR A 119 31.01 34.15 3.45
CA THR A 119 30.40 35.47 3.68
C THR A 119 31.31 36.41 4.53
N ARG A 120 32.12 35.83 5.42
CA ARG A 120 33.05 36.57 6.28
C ARG A 120 34.45 35.93 6.21
N PRO A 121 35.28 36.34 5.22
CA PRO A 121 36.60 35.75 5.02
C PRO A 121 37.53 35.89 6.22
N GLU A 122 37.39 36.97 7.02
CA GLU A 122 38.14 37.16 8.25
C GLU A 122 37.94 36.04 9.26
N ARG A 123 36.68 35.54 9.39
CA ARG A 123 36.36 34.46 10.32
C ARG A 123 36.97 33.12 9.89
N VAL A 124 37.02 32.87 8.59
CA VAL A 124 37.65 31.68 8.03
C VAL A 124 39.13 31.62 8.41
N VAL A 125 39.83 32.79 8.32
CA VAL A 125 41.25 32.90 8.67
C VAL A 125 41.45 32.83 10.20
N GLU A 126 40.65 33.55 10.98
CA GLU A 126 40.73 33.55 12.46
C GLU A 126 40.49 32.14 13.03
N ARG A 127 39.55 31.38 12.48
CA ARG A 127 39.23 30.00 12.89
C ARG A 127 40.13 28.96 12.24
N GLN A 128 41.05 29.40 11.34
CA GLN A 128 41.95 28.50 10.59
C GLN A 128 41.22 27.37 9.87
N LEU A 129 40.03 27.67 9.32
CA LEU A 129 39.23 26.67 8.62
C LEU A 129 39.94 26.29 7.31
N ARG A 130 40.28 24.99 7.19
CA ARG A 130 40.97 24.41 6.03
C ARG A 130 40.15 23.40 5.28
N ASP A 131 39.11 22.86 5.90
CA ASP A 131 38.25 21.87 5.30
C ASP A 131 36.81 22.06 5.77
N VAL A 132 35.97 22.55 4.86
CA VAL A 132 34.54 22.76 5.09
C VAL A 132 33.82 21.41 5.25
N ARG A 133 34.29 20.36 4.55
CA ARG A 133 33.73 19.03 4.66
C ARG A 133 33.94 18.44 6.05
N ALA A 134 35.19 18.50 6.54
CA ALA A 134 35.52 18.01 7.88
C ALA A 134 34.74 18.72 9.00
N LEU A 135 34.40 20.00 8.80
CA LEU A 135 33.55 20.75 9.72
C LEU A 135 32.09 20.25 9.70
N LEU A 136 31.54 20.00 8.53
CA LEU A 136 30.11 19.72 8.32
C LEU A 136 29.77 18.26 8.54
N ASP A 137 30.61 17.35 8.11
CA ASP A 137 30.37 15.93 8.07
C ASP A 137 29.83 15.36 9.39
N PRO A 138 30.46 15.59 10.55
CA PRO A 138 29.97 15.09 11.83
C PRO A 138 28.65 15.72 12.28
N GLN A 139 28.44 17.00 11.97
CA GLN A 139 27.21 17.71 12.34
C GLN A 139 26.02 17.21 11.51
N LEU A 140 26.22 17.04 10.21
CA LEU A 140 25.23 16.49 9.30
C LEU A 140 24.90 15.04 9.69
N GLN A 141 25.89 14.20 9.90
CA GLN A 141 25.68 12.81 10.29
C GLN A 141 24.87 12.70 11.59
N GLN A 142 25.19 13.52 12.59
CA GLN A 142 24.45 13.55 13.86
C GLN A 142 23.00 13.97 13.66
N LEU A 143 22.75 15.03 12.89
CA LEU A 143 21.40 15.51 12.60
C LEU A 143 20.61 14.47 11.82
N LEU A 144 21.14 13.94 10.73
CA LEU A 144 20.50 12.92 9.91
C LEU A 144 20.10 11.73 10.77
N ARG A 145 21.01 11.16 11.57
CA ARG A 145 20.73 10.03 12.47
C ARG A 145 19.65 10.34 13.50
N SER A 146 19.62 11.56 14.05
CA SER A 146 18.65 11.94 15.06
C SER A 146 17.22 11.99 14.51
N VAL A 147 17.09 12.35 13.24
CA VAL A 147 15.80 12.45 12.56
C VAL A 147 15.37 11.09 12.01
N THR A 148 16.24 10.42 11.24
CA THR A 148 15.90 9.17 10.54
C THR A 148 15.52 8.03 11.48
N ARG A 149 16.09 7.96 12.68
CA ARG A 149 15.71 6.96 13.71
C ARG A 149 14.27 7.04 14.21
N ARG A 150 13.56 8.12 13.90
CA ARG A 150 12.12 8.25 14.25
C ARG A 150 11.24 7.50 13.26
N PHE A 151 11.72 7.28 12.05
CA PHE A 151 10.94 6.75 10.93
C PHE A 151 11.32 5.30 10.62
N PRO A 152 10.32 4.42 10.44
CA PRO A 152 10.58 3.09 9.91
C PRO A 152 10.99 3.18 8.44
N ILE A 153 11.61 2.12 7.92
CA ILE A 153 12.18 2.11 6.57
C ILE A 153 11.12 2.31 5.47
N GLU A 154 9.86 1.95 5.74
CA GLU A 154 8.72 2.10 4.84
C GLU A 154 8.32 3.55 4.61
N GLN A 155 8.68 4.43 5.54
CA GLN A 155 8.31 5.86 5.54
C GLN A 155 9.47 6.75 5.06
N SER A 156 10.18 6.34 4.02
CA SER A 156 11.35 7.06 3.51
C SER A 156 11.04 8.49 3.06
N ALA A 157 9.88 8.73 2.43
CA ALA A 157 9.46 10.06 2.00
C ALA A 157 9.23 11.00 3.21
N GLN A 158 8.54 10.52 4.25
CA GLN A 158 8.30 11.30 5.47
C GLN A 158 9.61 11.58 6.22
N ALA A 159 10.53 10.62 6.21
CA ALA A 159 11.85 10.79 6.78
C ALA A 159 12.65 11.88 6.03
N GLU A 160 12.57 11.87 4.69
CA GLU A 160 13.22 12.88 3.83
C GLU A 160 12.69 14.28 4.11
N ASP A 161 11.36 14.45 4.14
CA ASP A 161 10.71 15.72 4.45
C ASP A 161 11.15 16.26 5.83
N ALA A 162 11.12 15.40 6.85
CA ALA A 162 11.53 15.77 8.21
C ALA A 162 13.03 16.15 8.30
N VAL A 163 13.89 15.48 7.53
CA VAL A 163 15.31 15.83 7.44
C VAL A 163 15.49 17.17 6.74
N CYS A 164 14.78 17.42 5.65
CA CYS A 164 14.83 18.68 4.93
C CYS A 164 14.38 19.85 5.83
N GLU A 165 13.33 19.67 6.61
CA GLU A 165 12.85 20.64 7.59
C GLU A 165 13.92 20.92 8.66
N ALA A 166 14.47 19.87 9.27
CA ALA A 166 15.52 20.00 10.29
C ALA A 166 16.80 20.69 9.77
N LEU A 167 17.15 20.47 8.50
CA LEU A 167 18.29 21.11 7.86
C LEU A 167 18.08 22.62 7.65
N THR A 168 16.85 23.07 7.47
CA THR A 168 16.53 24.51 7.33
C THR A 168 16.60 25.25 8.67
N GLU A 169 16.38 24.56 9.79
CA GLU A 169 16.42 25.15 11.12
C GLU A 169 17.86 25.38 11.62
N VAL A 170 18.83 24.61 11.12
CA VAL A 170 20.22 24.67 11.58
C VAL A 170 21.06 25.56 10.68
N ALA A 171 21.67 26.58 11.26
CA ALA A 171 22.57 27.48 10.55
C ALA A 171 24.01 26.95 10.64
N PHE A 172 24.39 26.03 9.76
CA PHE A 172 25.73 25.48 9.69
C PHE A 172 26.79 26.53 9.31
N GLY A 173 27.97 26.46 9.93
CA GLY A 173 29.14 27.24 9.56
C GLY A 173 29.00 28.76 9.76
N LYS A 174 27.96 29.25 10.45
CA LYS A 174 27.72 30.69 10.66
C LYS A 174 28.82 31.34 11.49
N ASP A 175 29.33 30.63 12.48
CA ASP A 175 30.41 31.13 13.36
C ASP A 175 31.77 31.18 12.66
N GLU A 176 31.96 30.33 11.66
CA GLU A 176 33.14 30.25 10.80
C GLU A 176 33.07 31.24 9.62
N GLY A 177 31.94 31.93 9.49
CA GLY A 177 31.77 32.92 8.42
C GLY A 177 31.32 32.34 7.09
N LEU A 178 30.70 31.17 7.13
CA LEU A 178 30.13 30.50 5.97
C LEU A 178 28.61 30.71 5.89
N ARG A 179 28.08 30.71 4.69
CA ARG A 179 26.67 30.50 4.41
C ARG A 179 26.52 29.13 3.72
N ILE A 180 25.76 28.26 4.34
CA ILE A 180 25.59 26.87 3.87
C ILE A 180 24.14 26.60 3.69
N SER A 181 23.80 25.94 2.59
CA SER A 181 22.48 25.37 2.34
C SER A 181 22.63 23.89 1.95
N CYS A 182 21.84 23.05 2.56
CA CYS A 182 21.86 21.60 2.34
C CYS A 182 20.50 21.14 1.82
N THR A 183 20.54 20.23 0.85
CA THR A 183 19.35 19.44 0.42
C THR A 183 19.71 17.98 0.52
N VAL A 184 18.79 17.15 0.98
CA VAL A 184 19.01 15.73 1.19
C VAL A 184 18.03 14.93 0.34
N ARG A 185 18.52 13.82 -0.17
CA ARG A 185 17.73 12.77 -0.77
C ARG A 185 18.00 11.48 -0.02
N LEU A 186 16.92 10.81 0.43
CA LEU A 186 17.02 9.49 1.06
C LEU A 186 16.70 8.40 0.06
N SER A 187 17.59 7.43 -0.06
CA SER A 187 17.36 6.22 -0.83
C SER A 187 17.48 4.99 0.05
N LEU A 188 16.82 3.92 -0.38
CA LEU A 188 16.84 2.64 0.33
C LEU A 188 18.00 1.79 -0.17
N ASP A 189 18.61 1.03 0.72
CA ASP A 189 19.52 -0.03 0.32
C ASP A 189 18.78 -1.20 -0.36
N GLU A 190 19.51 -2.11 -0.96
CA GLU A 190 18.91 -3.22 -1.70
C GLU A 190 18.16 -4.18 -0.75
N ALA A 191 18.71 -4.43 0.44
CA ALA A 191 18.07 -5.29 1.44
C ALA A 191 16.74 -4.70 1.93
N ALA A 192 16.67 -3.38 2.15
CA ALA A 192 15.43 -2.69 2.50
C ALA A 192 14.39 -2.74 1.37
N ARG A 193 14.83 -2.59 0.11
CA ARG A 193 13.94 -2.72 -1.05
C ARG A 193 13.34 -4.11 -1.16
N GLU A 194 14.14 -5.16 -1.05
CA GLU A 194 13.68 -6.55 -1.07
C GLU A 194 12.70 -6.84 0.08
N HIS A 195 13.01 -6.32 1.26
CA HIS A 195 12.12 -6.43 2.42
C HIS A 195 10.76 -5.78 2.16
N LEU A 196 10.74 -4.56 1.61
CA LEU A 196 9.50 -3.86 1.27
C LEU A 196 8.69 -4.57 0.19
N VAL A 197 9.35 -5.13 -0.82
CA VAL A 197 8.68 -5.94 -1.86
C VAL A 197 8.02 -7.17 -1.23
N THR A 198 8.72 -7.81 -0.29
CA THR A 198 8.21 -8.99 0.41
C THR A 198 7.01 -8.64 1.29
N LEU A 199 7.08 -7.56 2.06
CA LEU A 199 5.97 -7.07 2.88
C LEU A 199 4.74 -6.76 2.03
N ARG A 200 4.91 -6.03 0.93
CA ARG A 200 3.81 -5.73 0.00
C ARG A 200 3.18 -6.99 -0.58
N ARG A 201 3.99 -8.00 -0.94
CA ARG A 201 3.47 -9.30 -1.40
C ARG A 201 2.60 -9.98 -0.35
N ILE A 202 3.04 -9.96 0.90
CA ILE A 202 2.29 -10.54 2.01
C ILE A 202 0.98 -9.81 2.21
N ASP A 203 0.98 -8.49 2.16
CA ASP A 203 -0.23 -7.68 2.35
C ASP A 203 -1.23 -7.88 1.19
N TYR A 204 -0.76 -7.87 -0.06
CA TYR A 204 -1.61 -8.22 -1.21
C TYR A 204 -2.20 -9.63 -1.11
N ALA A 205 -1.39 -10.61 -0.67
CA ALA A 205 -1.88 -11.97 -0.48
C ALA A 205 -2.96 -12.05 0.61
N LYS A 206 -2.79 -11.34 1.72
CA LYS A 206 -3.81 -11.25 2.79
C LYS A 206 -5.10 -10.61 2.31
N ASP A 207 -5.00 -9.49 1.58
CA ASP A 207 -6.17 -8.78 1.06
C ASP A 207 -6.92 -9.64 0.04
N THR A 208 -6.20 -10.34 -0.84
CA THR A 208 -6.78 -11.28 -1.81
C THR A 208 -7.51 -12.41 -1.10
N THR A 209 -6.87 -13.07 -0.14
CA THR A 209 -7.48 -14.16 0.63
C THR A 209 -8.71 -13.70 1.40
N ARG A 210 -8.67 -12.48 1.96
CA ARG A 210 -9.83 -11.90 2.66
C ARG A 210 -10.99 -11.65 1.71
N SER A 211 -10.71 -11.08 0.54
CA SER A 211 -11.74 -10.83 -0.48
C SER A 211 -12.34 -12.13 -1.03
N GLU A 212 -11.50 -13.15 -1.26
CA GLU A 212 -11.97 -14.48 -1.66
C GLU A 212 -12.88 -15.11 -0.60
N HIS A 213 -12.50 -15.03 0.67
CA HIS A 213 -13.30 -15.55 1.77
C HIS A 213 -14.63 -14.80 1.93
N GLU A 214 -14.64 -13.49 1.78
CA GLU A 214 -15.86 -12.68 1.81
C GLU A 214 -16.82 -13.06 0.66
N LEU A 215 -16.28 -13.25 -0.55
CA LEU A 215 -17.05 -13.72 -1.71
C LEU A 215 -17.61 -15.14 -1.51
N GLU A 216 -16.84 -16.03 -0.90
CA GLU A 216 -17.28 -17.39 -0.61
C GLU A 216 -18.39 -17.40 0.45
N LEU A 217 -18.27 -16.60 1.49
CA LEU A 217 -19.34 -16.40 2.47
C LEU A 217 -20.61 -15.83 1.85
N GLN A 218 -20.46 -14.90 0.91
CA GLN A 218 -21.60 -14.32 0.21
C GLN A 218 -22.28 -15.36 -0.68
N ARG A 219 -21.52 -16.12 -1.48
CA ARG A 219 -22.05 -17.21 -2.30
C ARG A 219 -22.80 -18.26 -1.45
N ASN A 220 -22.27 -18.60 -0.30
CA ASN A 220 -22.92 -19.54 0.61
C ASN A 220 -24.24 -18.98 1.17
N ARG A 221 -24.30 -17.70 1.52
CA ARG A 221 -25.55 -17.03 1.97
C ARG A 221 -26.57 -17.01 0.84
N ASP A 222 -26.17 -16.61 -0.36
CA ASP A 222 -27.06 -16.56 -1.53
C ASP A 222 -27.59 -17.95 -1.87
N HIS A 223 -26.74 -18.98 -1.76
CA HIS A 223 -27.15 -20.38 -1.96
C HIS A 223 -28.16 -20.83 -0.90
N HIS A 224 -27.95 -20.51 0.37
CA HIS A 224 -28.91 -20.80 1.44
C HIS A 224 -30.24 -20.09 1.21
N GLN A 225 -30.23 -18.82 0.84
CA GLN A 225 -31.46 -18.09 0.52
C GLN A 225 -32.21 -18.73 -0.65
N LEU A 226 -31.50 -19.11 -1.69
CA LEU A 226 -32.10 -19.80 -2.84
C LEU A 226 -32.73 -21.12 -2.45
N ILE A 227 -32.08 -21.90 -1.58
CA ILE A 227 -32.67 -23.17 -1.07
C ILE A 227 -33.93 -22.88 -0.23
N GLU A 228 -33.92 -21.86 0.63
CA GLU A 228 -35.06 -21.46 1.44
C GLU A 228 -36.24 -21.00 0.57
N GLU A 229 -35.99 -20.17 -0.44
CA GLU A 229 -36.99 -19.69 -1.39
C GLU A 229 -37.60 -20.85 -2.20
N LYS A 230 -36.76 -21.77 -2.68
CA LYS A 230 -37.23 -23.01 -3.37
C LYS A 230 -38.05 -23.89 -2.43
N ALA A 231 -37.60 -24.08 -1.19
CA ALA A 231 -38.33 -24.87 -0.20
C ALA A 231 -39.69 -24.25 0.12
N GLN A 232 -39.77 -22.94 0.15
CA GLN A 232 -41.02 -22.21 0.38
C GLN A 232 -41.96 -22.33 -0.84
N ALA A 233 -41.47 -22.15 -2.04
CA ALA A 233 -42.23 -22.29 -3.27
C ALA A 233 -42.77 -23.72 -3.43
N TYR A 234 -41.96 -24.75 -3.15
CA TYR A 234 -42.40 -26.13 -3.17
C TYR A 234 -43.38 -26.46 -2.05
N ARG A 235 -43.23 -25.88 -0.87
CA ARG A 235 -44.16 -26.01 0.25
C ARG A 235 -45.54 -25.45 -0.10
N ASP A 236 -45.58 -24.25 -0.70
CA ASP A 236 -46.81 -23.62 -1.17
C ASP A 236 -47.52 -24.43 -2.28
N MET A 237 -46.72 -25.08 -3.16
CA MET A 237 -47.24 -25.97 -4.20
C MET A 237 -47.84 -27.29 -3.65
N LEU A 238 -47.34 -27.75 -2.49
CA LEU A 238 -47.65 -29.05 -1.93
C LEU A 238 -48.59 -28.96 -0.69
N GLU A 239 -49.18 -27.82 -0.44
CA GLU A 239 -49.91 -27.44 0.78
C GLU A 239 -51.21 -28.25 1.07
N LYS A 240 -51.39 -29.44 0.55
CA LYS A 240 -52.59 -30.29 0.83
C LYS A 240 -52.24 -31.69 1.37
N GLY A 241 -51.20 -31.81 2.19
CA GLY A 241 -50.90 -33.10 2.82
C GLY A 241 -49.51 -33.14 3.47
N ASP A 242 -49.17 -34.25 4.08
CA ASP A 242 -47.94 -34.53 4.86
C ASP A 242 -46.62 -34.51 4.01
N VAL A 243 -46.42 -33.47 3.23
CA VAL A 243 -45.43 -33.45 2.15
C VAL A 243 -44.23 -32.54 2.47
N HIS A 244 -44.14 -32.05 3.71
CA HIS A 244 -43.04 -31.18 4.13
C HIS A 244 -41.65 -31.81 3.92
N ARG A 245 -41.54 -33.13 4.17
CA ARG A 245 -40.30 -33.89 3.96
C ARG A 245 -39.86 -33.91 2.49
N TRP A 246 -40.82 -34.08 1.60
CA TRP A 246 -40.58 -34.11 0.15
C TRP A 246 -40.20 -32.73 -0.40
N ALA A 247 -40.79 -31.65 0.13
CA ALA A 247 -40.46 -30.30 -0.26
C ALA A 247 -39.02 -29.94 0.11
N MET A 248 -38.54 -30.34 1.28
CA MET A 248 -37.15 -30.10 1.73
C MET A 248 -36.16 -30.91 0.87
N GLN A 249 -36.46 -32.14 0.53
CA GLN A 249 -35.59 -32.94 -0.32
C GLN A 249 -35.47 -32.34 -1.73
N LEU A 250 -36.59 -31.88 -2.31
CA LEU A 250 -36.61 -31.27 -3.63
C LEU A 250 -35.86 -29.91 -3.66
N ALA A 251 -35.95 -29.14 -2.58
CA ALA A 251 -35.21 -27.87 -2.42
C ALA A 251 -33.70 -28.09 -2.30
N ALA A 252 -33.30 -29.20 -1.72
CA ALA A 252 -31.88 -29.55 -1.58
C ALA A 252 -31.30 -30.08 -2.93
N ASN A 253 -32.08 -30.79 -3.73
CA ASN A 253 -31.61 -31.34 -4.99
C ASN A 253 -32.74 -31.48 -6.01
N GLU A 254 -32.75 -30.64 -7.05
CA GLU A 254 -33.74 -30.67 -8.13
C GLU A 254 -33.72 -31.98 -8.95
N ALA A 255 -32.59 -32.67 -8.97
CA ALA A 255 -32.48 -33.98 -9.67
C ALA A 255 -33.36 -35.08 -9.04
N ASP A 256 -33.78 -34.88 -7.77
CA ASP A 256 -34.65 -35.85 -7.06
C ASP A 256 -36.13 -35.71 -7.42
N LEU A 257 -36.51 -34.81 -8.31
CA LEU A 257 -37.89 -34.61 -8.73
C LEU A 257 -38.60 -35.90 -9.13
N PRO A 258 -38.00 -36.82 -9.91
CA PRO A 258 -38.65 -38.10 -10.25
C PRO A 258 -38.92 -38.99 -9.03
N LEU A 259 -38.00 -38.98 -8.06
CA LEU A 259 -38.09 -39.76 -6.82
C LEU A 259 -39.19 -39.21 -5.90
N VAL A 260 -39.27 -37.89 -5.77
CA VAL A 260 -40.30 -37.19 -4.99
C VAL A 260 -41.71 -37.45 -5.60
N LEU A 261 -41.82 -37.35 -6.91
CA LEU A 261 -43.10 -37.65 -7.60
C LEU A 261 -43.51 -39.11 -7.48
N ALA A 262 -42.58 -40.06 -7.47
CA ALA A 262 -42.86 -41.46 -7.22
C ALA A 262 -43.35 -41.68 -5.78
N GLY A 263 -42.69 -41.05 -4.77
CA GLY A 263 -43.09 -41.12 -3.38
C GLY A 263 -44.50 -40.57 -3.13
N ILE A 264 -44.82 -39.41 -3.68
CA ILE A 264 -46.15 -38.78 -3.56
C ILE A 264 -47.23 -39.69 -4.18
N ARG A 265 -46.92 -40.36 -5.29
CA ARG A 265 -47.85 -41.31 -5.92
C ARG A 265 -48.07 -42.57 -5.08
N ASP A 266 -47.02 -43.07 -4.44
CA ASP A 266 -47.10 -44.24 -3.59
C ASP A 266 -47.83 -43.93 -2.28
N ASP A 267 -47.57 -42.79 -1.66
CA ASP A 267 -48.31 -42.29 -0.48
C ASP A 267 -49.82 -42.14 -0.80
N SER A 268 -50.14 -41.58 -1.96
CA SER A 268 -51.54 -41.44 -2.42
C SER A 268 -52.22 -42.81 -2.67
N ARG A 269 -51.47 -43.76 -3.20
CA ARG A 269 -51.96 -45.13 -3.41
C ARG A 269 -52.19 -45.88 -2.07
N GLU A 270 -51.30 -45.66 -1.13
CA GLU A 270 -51.40 -46.26 0.20
C GLU A 270 -52.56 -45.63 1.00
N ALA A 271 -52.73 -44.30 0.96
CA ALA A 271 -53.92 -43.64 1.53
C ALA A 271 -55.21 -44.14 0.93
N ASN A 272 -55.28 -44.33 -0.40
CA ASN A 272 -56.44 -44.89 -1.09
C ASN A 272 -56.67 -46.33 -0.73
N ARG A 273 -55.64 -47.16 -0.56
CA ARG A 273 -55.76 -48.56 -0.09
C ARG A 273 -56.30 -48.64 1.32
N ASN A 274 -55.77 -47.77 2.23
CA ASN A 274 -56.23 -47.75 3.60
C ASN A 274 -57.68 -47.25 3.73
N GLN A 275 -58.10 -46.29 2.91
CA GLN A 275 -59.52 -45.92 2.80
C GLN A 275 -60.41 -47.02 2.30
N LEU A 276 -59.99 -47.71 1.25
CA LEU A 276 -60.73 -48.86 0.72
C LEU A 276 -60.81 -50.03 1.73
N GLN A 277 -59.78 -50.23 2.51
CA GLN A 277 -59.75 -51.26 3.55
C GLN A 277 -60.66 -50.87 4.72
N LEU A 278 -60.64 -49.59 5.17
CA LEU A 278 -61.60 -49.10 6.15
C LEU A 278 -63.04 -49.18 5.69
N ILE A 279 -63.33 -48.86 4.43
CA ILE A 279 -64.69 -49.04 3.83
C ILE A 279 -65.08 -50.47 3.83
N LYS A 280 -64.19 -51.44 3.45
CA LYS A 280 -64.42 -52.86 3.50
C LYS A 280 -64.71 -53.41 4.90
N GLU A 281 -63.92 -52.86 5.87
CA GLU A 281 -64.02 -53.24 7.30
C GLU A 281 -65.34 -52.76 7.92
N VAL A 282 -65.76 -51.54 7.57
CA VAL A 282 -67.06 -50.99 7.96
C VAL A 282 -68.22 -51.74 7.33
N LEU A 283 -68.08 -52.11 6.06
CA LEU A 283 -69.08 -52.91 5.37
C LEU A 283 -69.18 -54.34 5.91
N ALA A 284 -68.06 -54.93 6.38
CA ALA A 284 -68.02 -56.25 6.97
C ALA A 284 -68.55 -56.34 8.38
N SER A 285 -68.50 -55.20 9.15
CA SER A 285 -68.91 -55.13 10.53
C SER A 285 -70.36 -54.66 10.76
N SER A 286 -71.06 -54.32 9.68
CA SER A 286 -72.49 -53.90 9.78
C SER A 286 -73.46 -55.09 9.74
N PRO A 287 -74.41 -55.19 10.70
CA PRO A 287 -75.45 -56.23 10.63
C PRO A 287 -76.36 -56.00 9.39
N PRO A 288 -77.00 -57.05 8.87
CA PRO A 288 -77.75 -57.02 7.59
C PRO A 288 -79.13 -56.33 7.75
N GLU A 289 -79.16 -55.04 7.77
CA GLU A 289 -80.36 -54.23 7.55
C GLU A 289 -80.24 -53.55 6.19
N ASP A 290 -81.07 -53.98 5.26
CA ASP A 290 -80.92 -53.63 3.79
C ASP A 290 -80.87 -52.15 3.47
N HIS A 291 -81.43 -51.27 4.30
CA HIS A 291 -81.54 -49.82 4.02
C HIS A 291 -80.30 -49.05 4.36
N VAL A 292 -79.46 -49.47 5.32
CA VAL A 292 -78.26 -48.83 5.73
C VAL A 292 -77.10 -49.19 4.80
N GLN A 293 -77.11 -50.44 4.25
CA GLN A 293 -76.12 -50.87 3.27
C GLN A 293 -76.22 -50.11 1.96
N GLU A 294 -77.46 -49.84 1.50
CA GLU A 294 -77.71 -49.07 0.30
C GLU A 294 -77.22 -47.58 0.40
N GLN A 295 -77.47 -46.99 1.55
CA GLN A 295 -77.00 -45.62 1.82
C GLN A 295 -75.46 -45.52 1.97
N LEU A 296 -74.80 -46.53 2.57
CA LEU A 296 -73.36 -46.60 2.69
C LEU A 296 -72.70 -46.89 1.33
N LEU A 297 -73.29 -47.74 0.53
CA LEU A 297 -72.86 -48.00 -0.83
C LEU A 297 -73.00 -46.75 -1.72
N HIS A 298 -74.09 -46.05 -1.58
CA HIS A 298 -74.31 -44.78 -2.31
C HIS A 298 -73.30 -43.73 -1.94
N LYS A 299 -73.00 -43.56 -0.65
CA LYS A 299 -72.01 -42.63 -0.12
C LYS A 299 -70.58 -43.04 -0.49
N ALA A 300 -70.26 -44.31 -0.53
CA ALA A 300 -68.97 -44.82 -1.00
C ALA A 300 -68.74 -44.61 -2.50
N VAL A 301 -69.81 -44.81 -3.29
CA VAL A 301 -69.78 -44.52 -4.75
C VAL A 301 -69.66 -43.03 -5.01
N GLU A 302 -70.42 -42.21 -4.30
CA GLU A 302 -70.32 -40.74 -4.39
C GLU A 302 -68.92 -40.18 -4.02
N MET A 303 -68.26 -40.75 -2.98
CA MET A 303 -66.89 -40.47 -2.66
C MET A 303 -65.89 -40.89 -3.75
N LEU A 304 -66.13 -42.10 -4.34
CA LEU A 304 -65.27 -42.55 -5.44
C LEU A 304 -65.47 -41.72 -6.70
N GLU A 305 -66.70 -41.34 -7.03
CA GLU A 305 -67.00 -40.47 -8.17
C GLU A 305 -66.40 -39.02 -7.97
N SER A 306 -66.46 -38.51 -6.76
CA SER A 306 -65.84 -37.19 -6.47
C SER A 306 -64.32 -37.24 -6.62
N GLN A 307 -63.65 -38.34 -6.24
CA GLN A 307 -62.21 -38.49 -6.42
C GLN A 307 -61.83 -38.76 -7.88
N LEU A 308 -62.64 -39.53 -8.63
CA LEU A 308 -62.44 -39.74 -10.05
C LEU A 308 -62.73 -38.48 -10.88
N GLY A 309 -63.69 -37.63 -10.46
CA GLY A 309 -63.99 -36.35 -11.06
C GLY A 309 -62.87 -35.32 -10.91
N SER A 310 -62.25 -35.29 -9.75
CA SER A 310 -61.11 -34.38 -9.51
C SER A 310 -59.85 -34.77 -10.32
N ALA A 311 -59.63 -36.08 -10.51
CA ALA A 311 -58.55 -36.63 -11.33
C ALA A 311 -58.78 -36.36 -12.85
N ALA A 312 -60.03 -36.35 -13.30
CA ALA A 312 -60.40 -36.09 -14.71
C ALA A 312 -60.30 -34.56 -15.02
N GLN A 313 -60.69 -33.68 -14.09
CA GLN A 313 -60.56 -32.24 -14.25
C GLN A 313 -59.09 -31.77 -14.28
N GLY A 314 -58.19 -32.43 -13.56
CA GLY A 314 -56.77 -32.22 -13.62
C GLY A 314 -56.14 -32.56 -14.98
N LYS A 315 -56.71 -33.57 -15.71
CA LYS A 315 -56.27 -33.92 -17.07
C LYS A 315 -56.79 -32.96 -18.16
N LEU A 316 -58.00 -32.43 -18.00
CA LEU A 316 -58.55 -31.44 -18.94
C LEU A 316 -57.91 -30.07 -18.85
N ARG A 317 -57.50 -29.63 -17.67
CA ARG A 317 -56.75 -28.37 -17.52
C ARG A 317 -55.35 -28.42 -18.14
N ARG A 318 -54.68 -29.57 -18.16
CA ARG A 318 -53.35 -29.73 -18.80
C ARG A 318 -53.40 -29.69 -20.32
N HIS A 319 -54.55 -30.05 -20.93
CA HIS A 319 -54.71 -29.98 -22.38
C HIS A 319 -55.10 -28.61 -22.91
N ALA A 320 -55.60 -27.72 -22.04
CA ALA A 320 -55.99 -26.35 -22.40
C ALA A 320 -54.84 -25.35 -22.36
N ILE A 321 -53.75 -25.62 -21.62
CA ILE A 321 -52.58 -24.75 -21.51
C ILE A 321 -51.51 -25.00 -22.60
N GLY A 322 -51.69 -26.06 -23.40
CA GLY A 322 -50.73 -26.50 -24.43
C GLY A 322 -51.02 -25.97 -25.85
N ARG A 323 -51.92 -25.02 -26.03
CA ARG A 323 -52.22 -24.43 -27.35
C ARG A 323 -52.40 -22.91 -27.27
N GLU A 324 -51.33 -22.20 -27.08
CA GLU A 324 -51.22 -20.81 -27.49
C GLU A 324 -49.76 -20.51 -27.93
N ASN A 325 -49.62 -20.50 -29.23
CA ASN A 325 -48.85 -19.69 -30.13
C ASN A 325 -47.32 -19.66 -30.04
N PRO A 326 -46.63 -20.22 -31.04
CA PRO A 326 -45.25 -19.84 -31.35
C PRO A 326 -45.26 -18.93 -32.60
N GLU A 327 -45.48 -17.62 -32.42
CA GLU A 327 -45.10 -16.60 -33.41
C GLU A 327 -45.05 -15.27 -32.73
N ALA A 328 -43.81 -14.82 -32.42
CA ALA A 328 -43.35 -13.43 -32.43
C ALA A 328 -41.97 -13.30 -31.77
N PHE A 329 -40.92 -13.61 -32.50
CA PHE A 329 -39.64 -12.94 -32.31
C PHE A 329 -39.12 -12.59 -33.71
N GLY A 330 -39.50 -11.37 -34.12
CA GLY A 330 -38.95 -10.71 -35.27
C GLY A 330 -37.62 -10.10 -34.91
N ASP A 331 -36.75 -10.14 -35.88
CA ASP A 331 -35.50 -9.48 -36.09
C ASP A 331 -35.39 -8.10 -35.45
N VAL A 332 -34.29 -7.80 -34.78
CA VAL A 332 -33.71 -6.47 -34.71
C VAL A 332 -32.25 -6.58 -35.06
N ASP A 333 -31.96 -6.07 -36.25
CA ASP A 333 -30.68 -5.82 -36.89
C ASP A 333 -29.70 -4.99 -36.05
N ASP A 334 -28.47 -5.39 -36.12
CA ASP A 334 -27.26 -4.70 -36.54
C ASP A 334 -27.38 -3.18 -36.75
N ALA A 335 -26.82 -2.40 -35.84
CA ALA A 335 -26.22 -1.08 -36.12
C ALA A 335 -25.45 -0.52 -34.92
N GLY A 336 -24.14 -0.34 -35.05
CA GLY A 336 -23.39 0.44 -34.04
C GLY A 336 -21.88 0.19 -33.96
N LYS A 337 -21.25 -0.06 -35.12
CA LYS A 337 -19.83 0.29 -35.27
C LYS A 337 -19.77 1.72 -35.81
N ARG A 338 -19.21 2.62 -35.00
CA ARG A 338 -18.32 3.73 -35.42
C ARG A 338 -18.00 4.68 -34.30
N GLU A 339 -16.69 4.95 -34.23
CA GLU A 339 -16.05 6.21 -33.78
C GLU A 339 -15.87 6.38 -32.27
N LEU A 340 -14.64 6.24 -31.86
CA LEU A 340 -13.74 7.37 -31.57
C LEU A 340 -12.33 6.80 -31.32
N GLU A 341 -11.45 7.29 -32.05
CA GLU A 341 -10.08 7.72 -31.94
C GLU A 341 -9.50 7.71 -30.50
#